data_d1c449d7dda28e145337f27342cb4e0d
#
_entry.id   d1c449d7dda28e145337f27342cb4e0d
#
_cell.length_a   1.000
_cell.length_b   1.000
_cell.length_c   1.000
_cell.angle_alpha   90.00
_cell.angle_beta   90.00
_cell.angle_gamma   90.00
#
_symmetry.space_group_name_H-M   'P 1'
#
loop_
_entity.id
_entity.type
_entity.pdbx_description
1 polymer ?
#
loop_
_entity_poly.entity_id
_entity_poly.type
_entity_poly.pdbx_seq_one_letter_code
_entity_poly.pdbx_strand_id
1 'polypeptide(L)'
;MERVFLHCDMDNYYASVEEKYQPALRNVPFAVCGDPAMRHSIVMSKNALAKRFGVKTGLSYAQAKQICPSLVYIKADMRKYLVEANAAREVYRKYTDKIIPYGMDESWLEFEKGTITRRPVRLSICLLARFPRG
;
A
#
# COMPACT_ATOMS: atom_id res chain seq x y z
N MET A 1 22.09 -1.60 -25.74
CA MET A 1 20.77 -2.18 -25.42
C MET A 1 19.92 -1.13 -24.73
N GLU A 2 18.75 -0.91 -25.23
CA GLU A 2 17.79 -0.07 -24.54
C GLU A 2 17.19 -0.82 -23.35
N ARG A 3 17.13 -0.16 -22.21
CA ARG A 3 16.55 -0.69 -20.98
C ARG A 3 15.21 -0.01 -20.71
N VAL A 4 14.28 -0.77 -20.17
CA VAL A 4 12.97 -0.25 -19.74
C VAL A 4 12.88 -0.36 -18.23
N PHE A 5 12.48 0.73 -17.57
CA PHE A 5 12.27 0.77 -16.15
C PHE A 5 10.78 0.88 -15.84
N LEU A 6 10.29 0.04 -14.95
CA LEU A 6 8.95 0.14 -14.39
C LEU A 6 9.04 0.58 -12.94
N HIS A 7 8.30 1.61 -12.59
CA HIS A 7 8.08 1.99 -11.20
C HIS A 7 6.79 1.34 -10.71
N CYS A 8 6.93 0.47 -9.72
CA CYS A 8 5.80 -0.17 -9.06
C CYS A 8 5.56 0.50 -7.71
N ASP A 9 4.37 1.07 -7.53
CA ASP A 9 3.93 1.71 -6.31
C ASP A 9 2.57 1.13 -5.92
N MET A 10 2.42 0.72 -4.67
CA MET A 10 1.20 0.11 -4.17
C MET A 10 0.29 1.18 -3.56
N ASP A 11 -0.92 1.30 -4.11
CA ASP A 11 -1.91 2.28 -3.66
C ASP A 11 -2.39 2.02 -2.24
N ASN A 12 -2.38 3.07 -1.40
CA ASN A 12 -2.86 3.00 -0.01
C ASN A 12 -2.32 1.75 0.71
N TYR A 13 -1.02 1.54 0.62
CA TYR A 13 -0.39 0.26 0.93
C TYR A 13 -0.78 -0.29 2.30
N TYR A 14 -0.60 0.48 3.36
CA TYR A 14 -0.90 0.00 4.71
C TYR A 14 -2.38 -0.32 4.90
N ALA A 15 -3.26 0.54 4.40
CA ALA A 15 -4.70 0.28 4.43
C ALA A 15 -5.07 -0.96 3.61
N SER A 16 -4.46 -1.15 2.45
CA SER A 16 -4.70 -2.33 1.62
C SER A 16 -4.25 -3.62 2.29
N VAL A 17 -3.14 -3.59 3.01
CA VAL A 17 -2.68 -4.75 3.80
C VAL A 17 -3.67 -5.06 4.92
N GLU A 18 -4.14 -4.05 5.65
CA GLU A 18 -5.14 -4.25 6.71
C GLU A 18 -6.45 -4.85 6.16
N GLU A 19 -6.91 -4.40 5.00
CA GLU A 19 -8.08 -4.96 4.34
C GLU A 19 -7.87 -6.41 3.90
N LYS A 20 -6.65 -6.77 3.52
CA LYS A 20 -6.29 -8.15 3.18
C LYS A 20 -6.44 -9.08 4.39
N TYR A 21 -5.99 -8.64 5.55
CA TYR A 21 -6.08 -9.42 6.80
C TYR A 21 -7.47 -9.41 7.41
N GLN A 22 -8.21 -8.31 7.25
CA GLN A 22 -9.58 -8.15 7.74
C GLN A 22 -10.48 -7.58 6.64
N PRO A 23 -11.05 -8.43 5.76
CA PRO A 23 -11.87 -7.95 4.63
C PRO A 23 -13.08 -7.11 5.02
N ALA A 24 -13.62 -7.29 6.24
CA ALA A 24 -14.73 -6.50 6.74
C ALA A 24 -14.40 -4.99 6.84
N LEU A 25 -13.13 -4.62 6.95
CA LEU A 25 -12.69 -3.23 6.97
C LEU A 25 -13.01 -2.46 5.69
N ARG A 26 -13.25 -3.15 4.58
CA ARG A 26 -13.66 -2.50 3.32
C ARG A 26 -15.00 -1.79 3.42
N ASN A 27 -15.83 -2.15 4.38
CA ASN A 27 -17.18 -1.61 4.58
C ASN A 27 -17.24 -0.44 5.55
N VAL A 28 -16.14 -0.05 6.16
CA VAL A 28 -16.07 1.04 7.12
C VAL A 28 -14.91 1.98 6.76
N PRO A 29 -15.06 3.30 6.96
CA PRO A 29 -13.95 4.22 6.78
C PRO A 29 -12.93 3.99 7.90
N PHE A 30 -11.67 3.77 7.54
CA PHE A 30 -10.58 3.63 8.50
C PHE A 30 -9.30 4.31 8.02
N ALA A 31 -8.46 4.63 8.98
CA ALA A 31 -7.13 5.15 8.75
C ALA A 31 -6.11 4.34 9.55
N VAL A 32 -4.99 4.04 8.92
CA VAL A 32 -3.82 3.46 9.59
C VAL A 32 -2.97 4.61 10.08
N CYS A 33 -2.72 4.64 11.38
CA CYS A 33 -2.03 5.74 12.04
C CYS A 33 -0.86 5.22 12.88
N GLY A 34 0.02 6.12 13.29
CA GLY A 34 1.11 5.82 14.22
C GLY A 34 0.60 5.45 15.62
N ASP A 35 1.53 5.28 16.56
CA ASP A 35 1.21 4.89 17.93
C ASP A 35 0.29 5.92 18.60
N PRO A 36 -0.86 5.52 19.17
CA PRO A 36 -1.76 6.42 19.88
C PRO A 36 -1.15 7.04 21.13
N ALA A 37 -0.12 6.43 21.73
CA ALA A 37 0.64 6.98 22.83
C ALA A 37 1.51 8.18 22.43
N MET A 38 1.82 8.32 21.14
CA MET A 38 2.54 9.48 20.63
C MET A 38 1.58 10.67 20.48
N ARG A 39 2.04 11.83 20.94
CA ARG A 39 1.24 13.07 21.04
C ARG A 39 0.56 13.50 19.73
N HIS A 40 1.07 13.03 18.60
CA HIS A 40 0.53 13.30 17.27
C HIS A 40 0.50 12.03 16.43
N SER A 41 -0.56 11.24 16.64
CA SER A 41 -0.81 10.11 15.75
C SER A 41 -1.25 10.64 14.38
N ILE A 42 -0.43 10.42 13.38
CA ILE A 42 -0.63 10.92 12.02
C ILE A 42 -1.19 9.82 11.14
N VAL A 43 -2.12 10.18 10.27
CA VAL A 43 -2.65 9.30 9.24
C VAL A 43 -1.54 8.94 8.25
N MET A 44 -1.16 7.69 8.21
CA MET A 44 -0.16 7.14 7.30
C MET A 44 -0.79 6.59 6.02
N SER A 45 -1.99 6.03 6.14
CA SER A 45 -2.77 5.48 5.03
C SER A 45 -4.24 5.49 5.39
N LYS A 46 -5.11 5.49 4.40
CA LYS A 46 -6.57 5.45 4.56
C LYS A 46 -7.19 4.60 3.46
N ASN A 47 -8.37 4.02 3.74
CA ASN A 47 -9.09 3.29 2.71
C ASN A 47 -9.89 4.24 1.80
N ALA A 48 -10.51 3.67 0.76
CA ALA A 48 -11.28 4.45 -0.21
C ALA A 48 -12.47 5.18 0.43
N LEU A 49 -13.15 4.58 1.40
CA LEU A 49 -14.27 5.21 2.10
C LEU A 49 -13.82 6.44 2.89
N ALA A 50 -12.73 6.33 3.65
CA ALA A 50 -12.17 7.46 4.38
C ALA A 50 -11.72 8.59 3.42
N LYS A 51 -11.13 8.22 2.30
CA LYS A 51 -10.72 9.18 1.26
C LYS A 51 -11.92 9.96 0.71
N ARG A 52 -13.06 9.32 0.52
CA ARG A 52 -14.30 9.99 0.05
C ARG A 52 -14.81 11.04 1.03
N PHE A 53 -14.60 10.86 2.33
CA PHE A 53 -14.93 11.86 3.36
C PHE A 53 -13.93 13.02 3.41
N GLY A 54 -12.82 12.94 2.70
CA GLY A 54 -11.79 13.99 2.67
C GLY A 54 -10.61 13.74 3.61
N VAL A 55 -10.49 12.54 4.19
CA VAL A 55 -9.33 12.17 5.02
C VAL A 55 -8.08 12.10 4.15
N LYS A 56 -7.04 12.79 4.57
CA LYS A 56 -5.75 12.87 3.85
C LYS A 56 -4.61 12.34 4.70
N THR A 57 -3.62 11.76 4.03
CA THR A 57 -2.34 11.40 4.66
C THR A 57 -1.65 12.65 5.20
N GLY A 58 -1.09 12.54 6.38
CA GLY A 58 -0.41 13.64 7.07
C GLY A 58 -1.29 14.40 8.06
N LEU A 59 -2.62 14.26 8.03
CA LEU A 59 -3.49 14.80 9.07
C LEU A 59 -3.25 14.06 10.40
N SER A 60 -3.42 14.77 11.52
CA SER A 60 -3.55 14.07 12.80
C SER A 60 -4.82 13.24 12.82
N TYR A 61 -4.83 12.16 13.61
CA TYR A 61 -6.06 11.37 13.75
C TYR A 61 -7.24 12.20 14.27
N ALA A 62 -6.97 13.13 15.20
CA ALA A 62 -7.99 14.03 15.71
C ALA A 62 -8.62 14.88 14.60
N GLN A 63 -7.82 15.46 13.71
CA GLN A 63 -8.30 16.22 12.56
C GLN A 63 -9.09 15.33 11.59
N ALA A 64 -8.58 14.15 11.30
CA ALA A 64 -9.27 13.18 10.44
C ALA A 64 -10.62 12.74 11.02
N LYS A 65 -10.69 12.54 12.34
CA LYS A 65 -11.91 12.19 13.06
C LYS A 65 -12.96 13.29 13.01
N GLN A 66 -12.56 14.56 12.99
CA GLN A 66 -13.47 15.70 12.78
C GLN A 66 -14.10 15.69 11.38
N ILE A 67 -13.29 15.35 10.36
CA ILE A 67 -13.75 15.26 8.96
C ILE A 67 -14.65 14.04 8.77
N CYS A 68 -14.31 12.91 9.39
CA CYS A 68 -15.02 11.65 9.30
C CYS A 68 -15.31 11.11 10.71
N PRO A 69 -16.45 11.47 11.33
CA PRO A 69 -16.76 11.06 12.70
C PRO A 69 -16.82 9.54 12.91
N SER A 70 -17.15 8.78 11.87
CA SER A 70 -17.21 7.31 11.91
C SER A 70 -15.86 6.63 11.65
N LEU A 71 -14.78 7.40 11.52
CA LEU A 71 -13.46 6.88 11.20
C LEU A 71 -12.95 5.91 12.26
N VAL A 72 -12.56 4.72 11.82
CA VAL A 72 -11.96 3.69 12.67
C VAL A 72 -10.45 3.86 12.70
N TYR A 73 -9.88 3.80 13.89
CA TYR A 73 -8.44 3.86 14.11
C TYR A 73 -7.82 2.47 13.98
N ILE A 74 -6.79 2.34 13.16
CA ILE A 74 -5.98 1.13 13.05
C ILE A 74 -4.53 1.52 13.36
N LYS A 75 -3.95 0.89 14.37
CA LYS A 75 -2.54 1.07 14.69
C LYS A 75 -1.68 0.39 13.63
N ALA A 76 -0.68 1.13 13.10
CA ALA A 76 0.26 0.59 12.13
C ALA A 76 1.06 -0.59 12.70
N ASP A 77 1.18 -1.66 11.92
CA ASP A 77 1.99 -2.84 12.23
C ASP A 77 3.07 -3.01 11.16
N MET A 78 4.24 -2.45 11.42
CA MET A 78 5.35 -2.45 10.46
C MET A 78 5.86 -3.84 10.13
N ARG A 79 5.77 -4.80 11.04
CA ARG A 79 6.18 -6.19 10.79
C ARG A 79 5.28 -6.84 9.75
N LYS A 80 3.98 -6.66 9.89
CA LYS A 80 2.98 -7.13 8.92
C LYS A 80 3.24 -6.55 7.53
N TYR A 81 3.49 -5.25 7.46
CA TYR A 81 3.72 -4.55 6.19
C TYR A 81 5.04 -4.98 5.53
N LEU A 82 6.07 -5.24 6.31
CA LEU A 82 7.34 -5.74 5.79
C LEU A 82 7.19 -7.15 5.20
N VAL A 83 6.46 -8.03 5.85
CA VAL A 83 6.17 -9.38 5.33
C VAL A 83 5.47 -9.29 3.98
N GLU A 84 4.47 -8.46 3.85
CA GLU A 84 3.73 -8.27 2.60
C GLU A 84 4.59 -7.59 1.52
N ALA A 85 5.45 -6.64 1.89
CA ALA A 85 6.39 -6.02 0.95
C ALA A 85 7.38 -7.02 0.38
N ASN A 86 7.93 -7.90 1.23
CA ASN A 86 8.83 -8.96 0.78
C ASN A 86 8.12 -9.96 -0.13
N ALA A 87 6.87 -10.31 0.16
CA ALA A 87 6.06 -11.16 -0.70
C ALA A 87 5.81 -10.52 -2.07
N ALA A 88 5.57 -9.21 -2.13
CA ALA A 88 5.45 -8.49 -3.39
C ALA A 88 6.74 -8.52 -4.21
N ARG A 89 7.88 -8.34 -3.57
CA ARG A 89 9.19 -8.42 -4.24
C ARG A 89 9.47 -9.81 -4.80
N GLU A 90 9.06 -10.87 -4.11
CA GLU A 90 9.15 -12.25 -4.64
C GLU A 90 8.34 -12.42 -5.92
N VAL A 91 7.18 -11.77 -6.04
CA VAL A 91 6.41 -11.77 -7.28
C VAL A 91 7.17 -11.02 -8.39
N TYR A 92 7.78 -9.87 -8.09
CA TYR A 92 8.57 -9.12 -9.06
C TYR A 92 9.76 -9.94 -9.59
N ARG A 93 10.40 -10.75 -8.74
CA ARG A 93 11.52 -11.62 -9.12
C ARG A 93 11.17 -12.68 -10.15
N LYS A 94 9.90 -13.02 -10.30
CA LYS A 94 9.43 -13.90 -11.38
C LYS A 94 9.54 -13.27 -12.76
N TYR A 95 9.64 -11.95 -12.82
CA TYR A 95 9.67 -11.19 -14.07
C TYR A 95 11.05 -10.60 -14.36
N THR A 96 11.80 -10.26 -13.34
CA THR A 96 13.17 -9.73 -13.45
C THR A 96 13.93 -9.91 -12.15
N ASP A 97 15.25 -10.10 -12.25
CA ASP A 97 16.19 -10.12 -11.10
C ASP A 97 16.70 -8.73 -10.74
N LYS A 98 16.47 -7.75 -11.61
CA LYS A 98 16.95 -6.38 -11.42
C LYS A 98 15.87 -5.54 -10.77
N ILE A 99 15.80 -5.65 -9.45
CA ILE A 99 14.82 -4.96 -8.61
C ILE A 99 15.57 -4.00 -7.70
N ILE A 100 15.17 -2.72 -7.73
CA ILE A 100 15.70 -1.70 -6.84
C ILE A 100 14.56 -1.30 -5.90
N PRO A 101 14.57 -1.77 -4.64
CA PRO A 101 13.57 -1.34 -3.65
C PRO A 101 13.74 0.13 -3.32
N TYR A 102 12.62 0.85 -3.26
CA TYR A 102 12.58 2.23 -2.82
C TYR A 102 11.42 2.41 -1.83
N GLY A 103 11.73 2.34 -0.54
CA GLY A 103 10.71 2.24 0.48
C GLY A 103 10.05 0.86 0.53
N MET A 104 9.01 0.74 1.34
CA MET A 104 8.33 -0.53 1.60
C MET A 104 7.35 -0.90 0.49
N ASP A 105 6.71 0.07 -0.11
CA ASP A 105 5.63 -0.07 -1.09
C ASP A 105 6.04 0.28 -2.53
N GLU A 106 7.30 0.68 -2.74
CA GLU A 106 7.81 1.08 -4.05
C GLU A 106 8.98 0.21 -4.48
N SER A 107 9.06 -0.07 -5.78
CA SER A 107 10.19 -0.75 -6.38
C SER A 107 10.36 -0.33 -7.84
N TRP A 108 11.61 -0.22 -8.27
CA TRP A 108 11.98 -0.06 -9.66
C TRP A 108 12.36 -1.41 -10.25
N LEU A 109 11.78 -1.76 -11.37
CA LEU A 109 12.06 -2.99 -12.09
C LEU A 109 12.74 -2.64 -13.41
N GLU A 110 13.88 -3.26 -13.68
CA GLU A 110 14.59 -3.08 -14.94
C GLU A 110 14.35 -4.28 -15.86
N PHE A 111 14.01 -4.00 -17.11
CA PHE A 111 13.79 -4.99 -18.16
C PHE A 111 14.56 -4.65 -19.42
N GLU A 112 14.87 -5.66 -20.22
CA GLU A 112 15.37 -5.47 -21.57
C GLU A 112 14.23 -5.05 -22.51
N LYS A 113 14.56 -4.19 -23.49
CA LYS A 113 13.58 -3.76 -24.50
C LYS A 113 13.02 -4.98 -25.24
N GLY A 114 11.72 -5.02 -25.40
CA GLY A 114 11.02 -6.12 -26.07
C GLY A 114 10.46 -7.18 -25.12
N THR A 115 10.90 -7.22 -23.86
CA THR A 115 10.35 -8.14 -22.86
C THR A 115 8.94 -7.75 -22.45
N ILE A 116 8.61 -6.45 -22.53
CA ILE A 116 7.29 -5.92 -22.18
C ILE A 116 6.58 -5.49 -23.45
N THR A 117 5.59 -6.27 -23.86
CA THR A 117 4.82 -6.04 -25.08
C THR A 117 3.55 -5.22 -24.87
N ARG A 118 3.15 -4.97 -23.63
CA ARG A 118 1.94 -4.21 -23.29
C ARG A 118 2.26 -3.11 -22.30
N ARG A 119 1.55 -1.97 -22.41
CA ARG A 119 1.61 -0.92 -21.41
C ARG A 119 1.31 -1.51 -20.02
N PRO A 120 2.13 -1.24 -18.99
CA PRO A 120 1.88 -1.72 -17.65
C PRO A 120 0.61 -1.07 -17.13
N VAL A 121 -0.49 -1.82 -17.15
CA VAL A 121 -1.75 -1.39 -16.56
C VAL A 121 -1.77 -1.85 -15.12
N ARG A 122 -1.64 -0.91 -14.19
CA ARG A 122 -1.89 -1.07 -12.75
C ARG A 122 -1.52 -2.45 -12.17
N LEU A 123 -0.25 -2.77 -12.20
CA LEU A 123 0.30 -3.98 -11.56
C LEU A 123 0.05 -3.99 -10.04
N SER A 124 -0.05 -2.83 -9.41
CA SER A 124 -0.21 -2.69 -7.96
C SER A 124 -1.45 -3.38 -7.40
N ILE A 125 -2.60 -3.23 -8.06
CA ILE A 125 -3.86 -3.84 -7.60
C ILE A 125 -3.86 -5.35 -7.86
N CYS A 126 -3.30 -5.80 -8.98
CA CYS A 126 -3.21 -7.22 -9.31
C CYS A 126 -2.28 -8.01 -8.40
N LEU A 127 -1.21 -7.40 -7.88
CA LEU A 127 -0.25 -8.08 -7.03
C LEU A 127 -0.84 -8.38 -5.65
N LEU A 128 -1.50 -7.43 -5.02
CA LEU A 128 -2.18 -7.65 -3.74
C LEU A 128 -3.33 -8.66 -3.85
N ALA A 129 -4.00 -8.71 -5.00
CA ALA A 129 -5.07 -9.67 -5.24
C ALA A 129 -4.61 -11.11 -5.50
N ARG A 130 -3.35 -11.29 -5.92
CA ARG A 130 -2.78 -12.60 -6.24
C ARG A 130 -2.08 -13.30 -5.08
N PHE A 131 -1.93 -12.65 -3.94
CA PHE A 131 -1.35 -13.30 -2.78
C PHE A 131 -2.33 -14.34 -2.24
N PRO A 132 -1.94 -15.62 -2.15
CA PRO A 132 -2.78 -16.60 -1.51
C PRO A 132 -3.05 -16.14 -0.08
N ARG A 133 -4.31 -16.20 0.28
CA ARG A 133 -4.70 -16.00 1.68
C ARG A 133 -3.99 -17.10 2.49
N GLY A 134 -2.94 -16.70 3.14
CA GLY A 134 -2.28 -17.55 4.10
C GLY A 134 -3.08 -17.65 5.37
#